data_97d5edf8ac2c7989802afe5b7cf51595
#
_entry.id   97d5edf8ac2c7989802afe5b7cf51595
#
_cell.length_a   1.000
_cell.length_b   1.000
_cell.length_c   1.000
_cell.angle_alpha   90.00
_cell.angle_beta   90.00
_cell.angle_gamma   90.00
#
_symmetry.space_group_name_H-M   'P 1'
#
loop_
_entity.id
_entity.type
_entity.pdbx_description
1 polymer ?
#
loop_
_entity_poly.entity_id
_entity_poly.type
_entity_poly.pdbx_seq_one_letter_code
_entity_poly.pdbx_strand_id
1 'polypeptide(L)'
;LPRYKCIPWEYQETMEYKGSFYMDLCSDGRQYYVGIMEYQEDGVIYDFIDNEEFFSWGNPYTNLIDDIPKFCYFSKAALAALNYLDWVPDVVHCHDWQAALVPLYLRTCFADTNVGRASAVLTIHNLKFQGIYDRKMIQYWSGLPDYVFNKDCLTQNWLDANMLKGGITYCNRLTTVSNTYAGEIQTEEYGEGLAEHLRYHQNKNRRIVNGIDINIWKPSTDKLLKANYYSKTEIENKKKNKKALQESLG
;
A
#
# COMPACT_ATOMS: atom_id res chain seq x y z
N LEU A 1 2.26 0.88 9.57
CA LEU A 1 3.25 0.15 8.76
C LEU A 1 3.50 -1.23 9.36
N PRO A 2 3.91 -2.27 8.57
CA PRO A 2 4.43 -3.52 9.15
C PRO A 2 5.79 -3.28 9.82
N ARG A 3 6.03 -3.86 11.00
CA ARG A 3 7.33 -3.84 11.65
C ARG A 3 8.24 -4.93 11.08
N TYR A 4 8.75 -4.70 9.89
CA TYR A 4 9.66 -5.65 9.24
C TYR A 4 11.01 -5.74 9.98
N LYS A 5 11.57 -6.95 10.04
CA LYS A 5 12.91 -7.17 10.61
C LYS A 5 14.03 -6.42 9.88
N CYS A 6 13.82 -6.07 8.61
CA CYS A 6 14.78 -5.30 7.82
C CYS A 6 14.84 -3.80 8.16
N ILE A 7 13.97 -3.28 9.04
CA ILE A 7 14.08 -1.92 9.54
C ILE A 7 15.41 -1.81 10.32
N PRO A 8 16.26 -0.81 10.02
CA PRO A 8 17.53 -0.65 10.71
C PRO A 8 17.36 -0.58 12.23
N TRP A 9 18.33 -1.18 12.94
CA TRP A 9 18.30 -1.32 14.41
C TRP A 9 18.17 0.02 15.14
N GLU A 10 18.85 1.06 14.65
CA GLU A 10 18.80 2.41 15.20
C GLU A 10 17.37 2.98 15.28
N TYR A 11 16.49 2.64 14.35
CA TYR A 11 15.08 3.03 14.42
C TYR A 11 14.29 2.12 15.35
N GLN A 12 14.57 0.81 15.32
CA GLN A 12 13.84 -0.14 16.17
C GLN A 12 14.04 0.11 17.66
N GLU A 13 15.26 0.52 18.09
CA GLU A 13 15.56 0.84 19.48
C GLU A 13 14.83 2.08 20.00
N THR A 14 14.49 3.01 19.12
CA THR A 14 13.82 4.27 19.48
C THR A 14 12.30 4.17 19.44
N MET A 15 11.74 3.03 18.98
CA MET A 15 10.30 2.82 18.96
C MET A 15 9.74 2.66 20.36
N GLU A 16 8.66 3.37 20.68
CA GLU A 16 7.91 3.24 21.92
C GLU A 16 6.84 2.15 21.79
N TYR A 17 6.76 1.26 22.75
CA TYR A 17 5.68 0.26 22.81
C TYR A 17 4.38 0.91 23.28
N LYS A 18 3.32 0.86 22.46
CA LYS A 18 2.00 1.46 22.74
C LYS A 18 0.97 0.45 23.25
N GLY A 19 1.26 -0.83 23.17
CA GLY A 19 0.39 -1.89 23.65
C GLY A 19 0.25 -3.05 22.70
N SER A 20 -0.53 -4.05 23.11
CA SER A 20 -0.83 -5.22 22.28
C SER A 20 -2.18 -5.83 22.63
N PHE A 21 -2.73 -6.57 21.69
CA PHE A 21 -3.97 -7.31 21.84
C PHE A 21 -3.96 -8.54 20.92
N TYR A 22 -5.01 -9.35 21.01
CA TYR A 22 -5.24 -10.46 20.10
C TYR A 22 -6.50 -10.19 19.29
N MET A 23 -6.48 -10.52 18.00
CA MET A 23 -7.64 -10.44 17.12
C MET A 23 -7.86 -11.75 16.37
N ASP A 24 -9.09 -12.03 15.99
CA ASP A 24 -9.41 -13.03 14.98
C ASP A 24 -8.99 -12.52 13.59
N LEU A 25 -8.46 -13.39 12.76
CA LEU A 25 -8.14 -13.09 11.36
C LEU A 25 -8.94 -13.99 10.44
N CYS A 26 -8.68 -15.27 10.55
CA CYS A 26 -9.29 -16.32 9.76
C CYS A 26 -10.65 -16.75 10.32
N SER A 27 -11.39 -17.50 9.51
CA SER A 27 -12.68 -18.09 9.92
C SER A 27 -12.55 -19.31 10.86
N ASP A 28 -11.33 -19.67 11.26
CA ASP A 28 -11.03 -20.82 12.12
C ASP A 28 -11.05 -20.52 13.63
N GLY A 29 -11.26 -19.26 14.00
CA GLY A 29 -11.30 -18.82 15.39
C GLY A 29 -9.92 -18.66 16.08
N ARG A 30 -8.81 -18.86 15.34
CA ARG A 30 -7.47 -18.59 15.85
C ARG A 30 -7.27 -17.11 16.13
N GLN A 31 -6.69 -16.82 17.30
CA GLN A 31 -6.33 -15.45 17.69
C GLN A 31 -4.89 -15.14 17.32
N TYR A 32 -4.69 -14.00 16.69
CA TYR A 32 -3.39 -13.51 16.23
C TYR A 32 -2.95 -12.32 17.07
N TYR A 33 -1.70 -12.35 17.55
CA TYR A 33 -1.09 -11.25 18.27
C TYR A 33 -0.96 -10.01 17.39
N VAL A 34 -1.24 -8.83 17.95
CA VAL A 34 -1.01 -7.52 17.35
C VAL A 34 -0.30 -6.65 18.36
N GLY A 35 0.97 -6.35 18.12
CA GLY A 35 1.73 -5.35 18.86
C GLY A 35 1.71 -4.02 18.11
N ILE A 36 1.82 -2.92 18.86
CA ILE A 36 1.89 -1.57 18.31
C ILE A 36 3.15 -0.90 18.85
N MET A 37 4.01 -0.50 17.93
CA MET A 37 5.23 0.26 18.20
C MET A 37 5.11 1.61 17.49
N GLU A 38 5.45 2.70 18.16
CA GLU A 38 5.37 4.06 17.63
C GLU A 38 6.77 4.67 17.49
N TYR A 39 7.00 5.34 16.38
CA TYR A 39 8.16 6.19 16.13
C TYR A 39 7.69 7.55 15.62
N GLN A 40 8.36 8.62 16.02
CA GLN A 40 8.00 9.98 15.59
C GLN A 40 9.20 10.68 14.96
N GLU A 41 9.00 11.27 13.79
CA GLU A 41 10.00 12.07 13.08
C GLU A 41 9.32 13.14 12.23
N ASP A 42 9.86 14.35 12.25
CA ASP A 42 9.40 15.51 11.46
C ASP A 42 7.88 15.80 11.58
N GLY A 43 7.30 15.56 12.75
CA GLY A 43 5.87 15.78 13.00
C GLY A 43 4.95 14.68 12.45
N VAL A 44 5.53 13.59 11.97
CA VAL A 44 4.81 12.39 11.52
C VAL A 44 4.91 11.31 12.60
N ILE A 45 3.76 10.69 12.91
CA ILE A 45 3.68 9.53 13.79
C ILE A 45 3.66 8.27 12.92
N TYR A 46 4.59 7.37 13.17
CA TYR A 46 4.73 6.09 12.49
C TYR A 46 4.33 4.96 13.43
N ASP A 47 3.10 4.46 13.30
CA ASP A 47 2.66 3.26 14.01
C ASP A 47 3.03 2.00 13.23
N PHE A 48 3.77 1.11 13.88
CA PHE A 48 4.20 -0.17 13.32
C PHE A 48 3.40 -1.30 13.96
N ILE A 49 2.80 -2.13 13.11
CA ILE A 49 2.17 -3.38 13.53
C ILE A 49 3.26 -4.45 13.70
N ASP A 50 3.42 -4.91 14.92
CA ASP A 50 4.40 -5.92 15.29
C ASP A 50 3.75 -7.30 15.38
N ASN A 51 4.31 -8.24 14.60
CA ASN A 51 3.98 -9.65 14.65
C ASN A 51 5.12 -10.46 14.03
N GLU A 52 5.78 -11.30 14.82
CA GLU A 52 6.92 -12.07 14.35
C GLU A 52 6.55 -13.14 13.31
N GLU A 53 5.35 -13.69 13.38
CA GLU A 53 4.88 -14.71 12.42
C GLU A 53 4.83 -14.18 10.99
N PHE A 54 4.45 -12.89 10.81
CA PHE A 54 4.28 -12.30 9.49
C PHE A 54 5.41 -11.39 9.02
N PHE A 55 6.18 -10.78 9.94
CA PHE A 55 7.09 -9.70 9.57
C PHE A 55 8.56 -9.93 9.97
N SER A 56 8.87 -11.01 10.71
CA SER A 56 10.23 -11.25 11.19
C SER A 56 11.13 -12.00 10.19
N TRP A 57 10.59 -12.48 9.08
CA TRP A 57 11.35 -13.29 8.12
C TRP A 57 11.12 -12.80 6.67
N GLY A 58 12.13 -13.07 5.82
CA GLY A 58 12.09 -12.70 4.41
C GLY A 58 12.21 -11.21 4.14
N ASN A 59 12.00 -10.87 2.89
CA ASN A 59 11.88 -9.48 2.42
C ASN A 59 10.43 -8.99 2.59
N PRO A 60 10.18 -7.68 2.54
CA PRO A 60 8.83 -7.12 2.55
C PRO A 60 7.90 -7.75 1.50
N TYR A 61 8.44 -8.07 0.33
CA TYR A 61 7.76 -8.79 -0.75
C TYR A 61 8.48 -10.10 -1.02
N THR A 62 7.74 -11.22 -1.04
CA THR A 62 8.29 -12.55 -1.28
C THR A 62 7.57 -13.23 -2.45
N ASN A 63 6.63 -14.10 -2.14
CA ASN A 63 5.76 -14.78 -3.10
C ASN A 63 4.31 -14.69 -2.60
N LEU A 64 3.33 -14.91 -3.47
CA LEU A 64 1.92 -14.73 -3.11
C LEU A 64 1.42 -15.70 -2.04
N ILE A 65 2.01 -16.90 -1.91
CA ILE A 65 1.62 -17.86 -0.86
C ILE A 65 1.85 -17.25 0.52
N ASP A 66 2.97 -16.57 0.72
CA ASP A 66 3.35 -15.95 1.98
C ASP A 66 2.79 -14.54 2.13
N ASP A 67 2.70 -13.79 1.02
CA ASP A 67 2.30 -12.40 1.02
C ASP A 67 0.77 -12.24 1.18
N ILE A 68 -0.07 -13.14 0.69
CA ILE A 68 -1.53 -13.09 0.87
C ILE A 68 -1.91 -13.14 2.36
N PRO A 69 -1.47 -14.13 3.16
CA PRO A 69 -1.70 -14.13 4.60
C PRO A 69 -1.20 -12.87 5.30
N LYS A 70 0.03 -12.47 5.00
CA LYS A 70 0.70 -11.29 5.55
C LYS A 70 -0.12 -10.02 5.37
N PHE A 71 -0.60 -9.76 4.16
CA PHE A 71 -1.32 -8.52 3.86
C PHE A 71 -2.81 -8.58 4.19
N CYS A 72 -3.44 -9.76 4.28
CA CYS A 72 -4.72 -9.94 4.93
C CYS A 72 -4.61 -9.56 6.42
N TYR A 73 -3.62 -10.12 7.12
CA TYR A 73 -3.35 -9.80 8.51
C TYR A 73 -3.08 -8.30 8.69
N PHE A 74 -2.12 -7.72 7.95
CA PHE A 74 -1.75 -6.31 8.06
C PHE A 74 -2.95 -5.38 7.88
N SER A 75 -3.76 -5.61 6.85
CA SER A 75 -4.91 -4.76 6.54
C SER A 75 -5.96 -4.75 7.68
N LYS A 76 -6.22 -5.92 8.31
CA LYS A 76 -7.14 -6.02 9.43
C LYS A 76 -6.53 -5.46 10.72
N ALA A 77 -5.28 -5.81 11.00
CA ALA A 77 -4.55 -5.39 12.20
C ALA A 77 -4.38 -3.87 12.27
N ALA A 78 -4.14 -3.20 11.14
CA ALA A 78 -4.03 -1.75 11.09
C ALA A 78 -5.32 -1.06 11.57
N LEU A 79 -6.49 -1.53 11.15
CA LEU A 79 -7.78 -0.99 11.60
C LEU A 79 -8.09 -1.38 13.06
N ALA A 80 -7.75 -2.59 13.46
CA ALA A 80 -7.92 -3.05 14.84
C ALA A 80 -7.05 -2.23 15.81
N ALA A 81 -5.82 -1.87 15.39
CA ALA A 81 -4.94 -1.00 16.16
C ALA A 81 -5.52 0.40 16.36
N LEU A 82 -6.17 0.98 15.35
CA LEU A 82 -6.86 2.27 15.49
C LEU A 82 -7.97 2.20 16.55
N ASN A 83 -8.77 1.13 16.54
CA ASN A 83 -9.79 0.91 17.57
C ASN A 83 -9.17 0.72 18.97
N TYR A 84 -8.05 0.00 19.07
CA TYR A 84 -7.36 -0.24 20.33
C TYR A 84 -6.78 1.06 20.91
N LEU A 85 -6.25 1.93 20.07
CA LEU A 85 -5.72 3.24 20.46
C LEU A 85 -6.79 4.31 20.68
N ASP A 86 -8.08 3.96 20.50
CA ASP A 86 -9.22 4.89 20.50
C ASP A 86 -9.01 6.11 19.58
N TRP A 87 -8.35 5.88 18.45
CA TRP A 87 -8.09 6.91 17.46
C TRP A 87 -8.92 6.69 16.19
N VAL A 88 -9.75 7.69 15.86
CA VAL A 88 -10.65 7.65 14.71
C VAL A 88 -10.19 8.65 13.65
N PRO A 89 -9.54 8.22 12.57
CA PRO A 89 -9.14 9.09 11.49
C PRO A 89 -10.35 9.50 10.62
N ASP A 90 -10.30 10.69 10.03
CA ASP A 90 -11.25 11.10 9.00
C ASP A 90 -11.04 10.31 7.70
N VAL A 91 -9.78 10.02 7.38
CA VAL A 91 -9.36 9.34 6.15
C VAL A 91 -8.32 8.26 6.44
N VAL A 92 -8.55 7.09 5.88
CA VAL A 92 -7.55 6.03 5.79
C VAL A 92 -7.04 5.96 4.35
N HIS A 93 -5.74 6.23 4.15
CA HIS A 93 -5.13 6.23 2.83
C HIS A 93 -4.33 4.94 2.62
N CYS A 94 -4.77 4.14 1.66
CA CYS A 94 -4.23 2.83 1.32
C CYS A 94 -3.39 2.88 0.06
N HIS A 95 -2.36 2.06 -0.02
CA HIS A 95 -1.45 1.99 -1.16
C HIS A 95 -1.37 0.58 -1.72
N ASP A 96 -1.68 0.44 -3.01
CA ASP A 96 -1.61 -0.80 -3.79
C ASP A 96 -2.40 -1.97 -3.18
N TRP A 97 -2.16 -3.17 -3.70
CA TRP A 97 -2.88 -4.38 -3.30
C TRP A 97 -2.61 -4.82 -1.85
N GLN A 98 -1.46 -4.45 -1.30
CA GLN A 98 -1.05 -4.81 0.06
C GLN A 98 -1.97 -4.21 1.14
N ALA A 99 -2.59 -3.08 0.84
CA ALA A 99 -3.54 -2.43 1.74
C ALA A 99 -4.97 -2.37 1.16
N ALA A 100 -5.21 -3.05 0.03
CA ALA A 100 -6.48 -2.96 -0.69
C ALA A 100 -7.66 -3.60 0.04
N LEU A 101 -7.43 -4.47 1.02
CA LEU A 101 -8.51 -5.01 1.85
C LEU A 101 -9.00 -4.04 2.94
N VAL A 102 -8.24 -3.00 3.27
CA VAL A 102 -8.66 -2.01 4.26
C VAL A 102 -10.01 -1.36 3.94
N PRO A 103 -10.28 -0.87 2.72
CA PRO A 103 -11.60 -0.34 2.36
C PRO A 103 -12.74 -1.34 2.54
N LEU A 104 -12.49 -2.65 2.28
CA LEU A 104 -13.49 -3.70 2.50
C LEU A 104 -13.75 -3.89 3.99
N TYR A 105 -12.69 -4.02 4.79
CA TYR A 105 -12.81 -4.19 6.24
C TYR A 105 -13.56 -3.04 6.89
N LEU A 106 -13.34 -1.80 6.47
CA LEU A 106 -14.07 -0.62 6.96
C LEU A 106 -15.58 -0.74 6.75
N ARG A 107 -16.03 -1.45 5.72
CA ARG A 107 -17.45 -1.59 5.35
C ARG A 107 -18.03 -2.97 5.67
N THR A 108 -17.23 -3.86 6.25
CA THR A 108 -17.63 -5.20 6.68
C THR A 108 -17.34 -5.39 8.16
N CYS A 109 -16.16 -5.90 8.51
CA CYS A 109 -15.80 -6.26 9.88
C CYS A 109 -15.76 -5.07 10.87
N PHE A 110 -15.52 -3.85 10.38
CA PHE A 110 -15.45 -2.63 11.20
C PHE A 110 -16.63 -1.67 10.98
N ALA A 111 -17.65 -2.06 10.19
CA ALA A 111 -18.76 -1.17 9.82
C ALA A 111 -19.48 -0.53 11.03
N ASP A 112 -19.65 -1.28 12.11
CA ASP A 112 -20.34 -0.86 13.32
C ASP A 112 -19.41 -0.23 14.37
N THR A 113 -18.12 -0.04 14.05
CA THR A 113 -17.14 0.62 14.93
C THR A 113 -16.99 2.10 14.57
N ASN A 114 -16.36 2.87 15.47
CA ASN A 114 -16.05 4.28 15.21
C ASN A 114 -15.10 4.41 14.00
N VAL A 115 -14.11 3.53 13.86
CA VAL A 115 -13.15 3.51 12.75
C VAL A 115 -13.85 3.24 11.41
N GLY A 116 -14.94 2.47 11.40
CA GLY A 116 -15.75 2.21 10.21
C GLY A 116 -16.34 3.47 9.54
N ARG A 117 -16.37 4.60 10.24
CA ARG A 117 -16.83 5.89 9.69
C ARG A 117 -15.80 6.57 8.80
N ALA A 118 -14.53 6.18 8.87
CA ALA A 118 -13.47 6.78 8.08
C ALA A 118 -13.70 6.63 6.58
N SER A 119 -13.28 7.63 5.82
CA SER A 119 -13.24 7.56 4.36
C SER A 119 -11.98 6.83 3.91
N ALA A 120 -12.10 5.95 2.91
CA ALA A 120 -10.98 5.24 2.32
C ALA A 120 -10.52 5.88 1.00
N VAL A 121 -9.24 6.19 0.90
CA VAL A 121 -8.54 6.54 -0.34
C VAL A 121 -7.63 5.38 -0.71
N LEU A 122 -7.62 4.95 -1.96
CA LEU A 122 -6.72 3.91 -2.47
C LEU A 122 -5.86 4.49 -3.59
N THR A 123 -4.53 4.44 -3.46
CA THR A 123 -3.61 4.83 -4.52
C THR A 123 -3.06 3.60 -5.23
N ILE A 124 -3.15 3.60 -6.56
CA ILE A 124 -2.51 2.62 -7.43
C ILE A 124 -1.19 3.22 -7.94
N HIS A 125 -0.07 2.64 -7.50
CA HIS A 125 1.26 2.97 -8.01
C HIS A 125 1.63 2.11 -9.21
N ASN A 126 1.27 0.81 -9.17
CA ASN A 126 1.50 -0.12 -10.26
C ASN A 126 0.38 -1.16 -10.35
N LEU A 127 -0.47 -1.02 -11.36
CA LEU A 127 -1.64 -1.88 -11.58
C LEU A 127 -1.28 -3.34 -11.90
N LYS A 128 -0.05 -3.62 -12.33
CA LYS A 128 0.40 -4.98 -12.61
C LYS A 128 0.33 -5.89 -11.37
N PHE A 129 0.51 -5.33 -10.19
CA PHE A 129 0.48 -6.07 -8.93
C PHE A 129 -0.89 -5.90 -8.26
N GLN A 130 -1.67 -6.98 -8.20
CA GLN A 130 -3.08 -6.92 -7.80
C GLN A 130 -3.44 -7.82 -6.62
N GLY A 131 -2.50 -8.66 -6.14
CA GLY A 131 -2.83 -9.66 -5.12
C GLY A 131 -3.88 -10.65 -5.62
N ILE A 132 -3.67 -11.19 -6.83
CA ILE A 132 -4.51 -12.24 -7.41
C ILE A 132 -4.00 -13.59 -6.93
N TYR A 133 -4.85 -14.34 -6.27
CA TYR A 133 -4.51 -15.68 -5.79
C TYR A 133 -5.75 -16.53 -5.58
N ASP A 134 -5.56 -17.81 -5.24
CA ASP A 134 -6.64 -18.75 -4.96
C ASP A 134 -7.72 -18.14 -4.06
N ARG A 135 -8.96 -18.20 -4.52
CA ARG A 135 -10.12 -17.58 -3.84
C ARG A 135 -10.31 -18.12 -2.43
N LYS A 136 -10.13 -19.43 -2.21
CA LYS A 136 -10.34 -20.05 -0.90
C LYS A 136 -9.27 -19.62 0.09
N MET A 137 -8.03 -19.44 -0.40
CA MET A 137 -6.93 -18.91 0.40
C MET A 137 -7.22 -17.46 0.84
N ILE A 138 -7.59 -16.58 -0.10
CA ILE A 138 -7.91 -15.18 0.23
C ILE A 138 -9.13 -15.13 1.16
N GLN A 139 -10.16 -15.94 0.92
CA GLN A 139 -11.36 -16.00 1.75
C GLN A 139 -11.04 -16.47 3.17
N TYR A 140 -10.25 -17.54 3.29
CA TYR A 140 -9.81 -18.06 4.58
C TYR A 140 -9.01 -17.02 5.36
N TRP A 141 -7.94 -16.48 4.77
CA TRP A 141 -7.03 -15.55 5.45
C TRP A 141 -7.62 -14.17 5.72
N SER A 142 -8.51 -13.70 4.87
CA SER A 142 -9.15 -12.41 5.08
C SER A 142 -10.27 -12.45 6.13
N GLY A 143 -10.93 -13.61 6.31
CA GLY A 143 -12.13 -13.72 7.15
C GLY A 143 -13.29 -12.84 6.66
N LEU A 144 -13.24 -12.39 5.40
CA LEU A 144 -14.29 -11.58 4.80
C LEU A 144 -15.54 -12.40 4.49
N PRO A 145 -16.74 -11.82 4.58
CA PRO A 145 -17.98 -12.52 4.33
C PRO A 145 -18.13 -12.93 2.84
N ASP A 146 -18.83 -14.03 2.59
CA ASP A 146 -18.99 -14.60 1.24
C ASP A 146 -19.54 -13.63 0.21
N TYR A 147 -20.39 -12.70 0.61
CA TYR A 147 -21.06 -11.79 -0.32
C TYR A 147 -20.10 -10.84 -1.04
N VAL A 148 -18.88 -10.59 -0.52
CA VAL A 148 -17.87 -9.77 -1.22
C VAL A 148 -17.11 -10.57 -2.26
N PHE A 149 -17.20 -11.90 -2.28
CA PHE A 149 -16.58 -12.76 -3.29
C PHE A 149 -17.50 -12.96 -4.50
N ASN A 150 -17.85 -11.86 -5.13
CA ASN A 150 -18.67 -11.79 -6.34
C ASN A 150 -17.90 -11.09 -7.49
N LYS A 151 -18.48 -11.15 -8.72
CA LYS A 151 -17.85 -10.64 -9.94
C LYS A 151 -17.57 -9.13 -9.93
N ASP A 152 -18.32 -8.37 -9.15
CA ASP A 152 -18.23 -6.90 -9.09
C ASP A 152 -17.27 -6.43 -7.99
N CYS A 153 -16.69 -7.37 -7.22
CA CYS A 153 -15.78 -7.08 -6.12
C CYS A 153 -14.53 -7.96 -6.18
N LEU A 154 -14.41 -8.99 -5.32
CA LEU A 154 -13.16 -9.75 -5.17
C LEU A 154 -12.96 -10.84 -6.24
N THR A 155 -14.01 -11.34 -6.90
CA THR A 155 -13.85 -12.45 -7.85
C THR A 155 -13.14 -12.01 -9.12
N GLN A 156 -12.01 -12.64 -9.43
CA GLN A 156 -11.27 -12.46 -10.68
C GLN A 156 -11.75 -13.44 -11.74
N ASN A 157 -11.82 -14.72 -11.38
CA ASN A 157 -12.30 -15.83 -12.22
C ASN A 157 -12.87 -16.95 -11.34
N TRP A 158 -13.06 -18.16 -11.86
CA TRP A 158 -13.61 -19.30 -11.13
C TRP A 158 -12.78 -19.74 -9.91
N LEU A 159 -11.46 -19.58 -9.98
CA LEU A 159 -10.50 -20.08 -9.00
C LEU A 159 -9.92 -18.96 -8.15
N ASP A 160 -9.77 -17.76 -8.71
CA ASP A 160 -8.99 -16.68 -8.11
C ASP A 160 -9.85 -15.50 -7.65
N ALA A 161 -9.38 -14.86 -6.60
CA ALA A 161 -9.84 -13.55 -6.14
C ALA A 161 -8.71 -12.51 -6.35
N ASN A 162 -9.10 -11.24 -6.40
CA ASN A 162 -8.24 -10.10 -6.67
C ASN A 162 -8.44 -9.04 -5.58
N MET A 163 -7.43 -8.87 -4.73
CA MET A 163 -7.50 -7.97 -3.58
C MET A 163 -7.61 -6.51 -4.01
N LEU A 164 -6.83 -6.10 -5.03
CA LEU A 164 -6.87 -4.72 -5.54
C LEU A 164 -8.24 -4.37 -6.13
N LYS A 165 -8.85 -5.29 -6.88
CA LYS A 165 -10.20 -5.13 -7.44
C LYS A 165 -11.24 -4.85 -6.34
N GLY A 166 -11.19 -5.62 -5.25
CA GLY A 166 -12.03 -5.40 -4.08
C GLY A 166 -11.82 -4.01 -3.47
N GLY A 167 -10.56 -3.59 -3.31
CA GLY A 167 -10.20 -2.26 -2.81
C GLY A 167 -10.76 -1.13 -3.66
N ILE A 168 -10.67 -1.25 -5.00
CA ILE A 168 -11.26 -0.29 -5.95
C ILE A 168 -12.78 -0.18 -5.77
N THR A 169 -13.45 -1.33 -5.58
CA THR A 169 -14.91 -1.35 -5.36
C THR A 169 -15.31 -0.58 -4.10
N TYR A 170 -14.60 -0.77 -2.99
CA TYR A 170 -15.00 -0.27 -1.68
C TYR A 170 -14.39 1.07 -1.27
N CYS A 171 -13.32 1.56 -1.94
CA CYS A 171 -12.75 2.86 -1.61
C CYS A 171 -13.70 4.02 -1.98
N ASN A 172 -13.62 5.12 -1.22
CA ASN A 172 -14.36 6.34 -1.50
C ASN A 172 -13.71 7.15 -2.65
N ARG A 173 -12.38 7.10 -2.73
CA ARG A 173 -11.59 7.73 -3.80
C ARG A 173 -10.47 6.81 -4.22
N LEU A 174 -10.23 6.79 -5.52
CA LEU A 174 -9.14 6.09 -6.17
C LEU A 174 -8.17 7.13 -6.72
N THR A 175 -6.87 6.93 -6.54
CA THR A 175 -5.86 7.82 -7.10
C THR A 175 -4.81 7.04 -7.88
N THR A 176 -4.18 7.72 -8.84
CA THR A 176 -3.00 7.23 -9.56
C THR A 176 -1.93 8.30 -9.56
N VAL A 177 -0.69 7.90 -9.78
CA VAL A 177 0.50 8.76 -9.64
C VAL A 177 0.89 9.50 -10.93
N SER A 178 0.07 9.41 -11.99
CA SER A 178 0.33 10.08 -13.27
C SER A 178 -0.98 10.45 -13.97
N ASN A 179 -0.98 11.62 -14.60
CA ASN A 179 -2.13 12.05 -15.42
C ASN A 179 -2.37 11.14 -16.62
N THR A 180 -1.31 10.74 -17.31
CA THR A 180 -1.36 9.85 -18.47
C THR A 180 -1.77 8.45 -18.04
N TYR A 181 -1.13 7.93 -17.00
CA TYR A 181 -1.41 6.60 -16.47
C TYR A 181 -2.86 6.39 -16.04
N ALA A 182 -3.50 7.41 -15.48
CA ALA A 182 -4.93 7.34 -15.13
C ALA A 182 -5.85 7.11 -16.34
N GLY A 183 -5.44 7.52 -17.53
CA GLY A 183 -6.14 7.19 -18.78
C GLY A 183 -5.75 5.81 -19.31
N GLU A 184 -4.47 5.51 -19.34
CA GLU A 184 -3.90 4.27 -19.85
C GLU A 184 -4.49 3.03 -19.18
N ILE A 185 -4.56 3.00 -17.83
CA ILE A 185 -5.09 1.85 -17.07
C ILE A 185 -6.58 1.56 -17.33
N GLN A 186 -7.30 2.44 -18.00
CA GLN A 186 -8.69 2.24 -18.41
C GLN A 186 -8.80 1.64 -19.81
N THR A 187 -7.68 1.40 -20.51
CA THR A 187 -7.62 0.72 -21.81
C THR A 187 -7.30 -0.77 -21.65
N GLU A 188 -7.70 -1.59 -22.63
CA GLU A 188 -7.43 -3.03 -22.56
C GLU A 188 -5.91 -3.32 -22.61
N GLU A 189 -5.12 -2.47 -23.26
CA GLU A 189 -3.68 -2.63 -23.42
C GLU A 189 -2.92 -2.47 -22.08
N TYR A 190 -3.34 -1.50 -21.22
CA TYR A 190 -2.62 -1.18 -19.98
C TYR A 190 -3.44 -1.45 -18.71
N GLY A 191 -4.66 -1.94 -18.87
CA GLY A 191 -5.59 -2.16 -17.75
C GLY A 191 -5.36 -3.46 -16.96
N GLU A 192 -4.39 -4.30 -17.40
CA GLU A 192 -4.00 -5.53 -16.69
C GLU A 192 -5.22 -6.39 -16.28
N GLY A 193 -6.23 -6.47 -17.15
CA GLY A 193 -7.49 -7.17 -16.91
C GLY A 193 -8.51 -6.44 -16.03
N LEU A 194 -8.23 -5.21 -15.59
CA LEU A 194 -9.15 -4.38 -14.78
C LEU A 194 -9.70 -3.16 -15.54
N ALA A 195 -9.44 -3.03 -16.85
CA ALA A 195 -9.87 -1.86 -17.63
C ALA A 195 -11.36 -1.55 -17.48
N GLU A 196 -12.23 -2.53 -17.67
CA GLU A 196 -13.69 -2.37 -17.52
C GLU A 196 -14.07 -1.96 -16.09
N HIS A 197 -13.49 -2.60 -15.10
CA HIS A 197 -13.72 -2.32 -13.70
C HIS A 197 -13.30 -0.89 -13.31
N LEU A 198 -12.16 -0.42 -13.83
CA LEU A 198 -11.67 0.95 -13.64
C LEU A 198 -12.55 1.98 -14.34
N ARG A 199 -13.05 1.70 -15.56
CA ARG A 199 -14.02 2.54 -16.25
C ARG A 199 -15.34 2.66 -15.48
N TYR A 200 -15.83 1.55 -14.93
CA TYR A 200 -17.03 1.53 -14.10
C TYR A 200 -16.90 2.43 -12.87
N HIS A 201 -15.71 2.45 -12.25
CA HIS A 201 -15.39 3.25 -11.07
C HIS A 201 -14.70 4.60 -11.38
N GLN A 202 -14.72 5.09 -12.62
CA GLN A 202 -14.02 6.30 -13.04
C GLN A 202 -14.42 7.57 -12.27
N ASN A 203 -15.64 7.63 -11.75
CA ASN A 203 -16.13 8.74 -10.94
C ASN A 203 -15.34 8.92 -9.62
N LYS A 204 -14.71 7.87 -9.12
CA LYS A 204 -13.86 7.91 -7.92
C LYS A 204 -12.42 8.34 -8.26
N ASN A 205 -11.98 8.19 -9.53
CA ASN A 205 -10.60 8.34 -9.95
C ASN A 205 -10.14 9.80 -9.89
N ARG A 206 -8.95 10.00 -9.31
CA ARG A 206 -8.24 11.30 -9.26
C ARG A 206 -6.78 11.03 -9.62
N ARG A 207 -6.09 12.10 -10.00
CA ARG A 207 -4.70 12.07 -10.48
C ARG A 207 -3.86 12.93 -9.57
N ILE A 208 -2.92 12.31 -8.86
CA ILE A 208 -2.03 13.01 -7.93
C ILE A 208 -0.61 12.58 -8.25
N VAL A 209 0.15 13.46 -8.87
CA VAL A 209 1.53 13.19 -9.25
C VAL A 209 2.41 13.16 -8.00
N ASN A 210 3.35 12.20 -7.95
CA ASN A 210 4.32 12.13 -6.86
C ASN A 210 5.14 13.41 -6.75
N GLY A 211 5.40 13.84 -5.53
CA GLY A 211 6.32 14.94 -5.25
C GLY A 211 7.78 14.54 -5.47
N ILE A 212 8.62 15.53 -5.59
CA ILE A 212 10.09 15.38 -5.66
C ILE A 212 10.69 16.23 -4.56
N ASP A 213 11.61 15.68 -3.78
CA ASP A 213 12.39 16.47 -2.84
C ASP A 213 13.35 17.37 -3.61
N ILE A 214 12.98 18.64 -3.70
CA ILE A 214 13.75 19.67 -4.42
C ILE A 214 15.05 20.07 -3.71
N ASN A 215 15.29 19.65 -2.47
CA ASN A 215 16.53 19.89 -1.76
C ASN A 215 17.56 18.81 -2.10
N ILE A 216 17.11 17.55 -2.19
CA ILE A 216 17.95 16.40 -2.58
C ILE A 216 18.19 16.43 -4.09
N TRP A 217 17.11 16.49 -4.90
CA TRP A 217 17.17 16.45 -6.36
C TRP A 217 17.40 17.84 -6.97
N LYS A 218 18.48 18.51 -6.56
CA LYS A 218 18.82 19.87 -6.99
C LYS A 218 20.13 19.90 -7.77
N PRO A 219 20.11 19.81 -9.10
CA PRO A 219 21.31 19.72 -9.91
C PRO A 219 22.30 20.89 -9.73
N SER A 220 21.82 22.05 -9.27
CA SER A 220 22.68 23.23 -9.03
C SER A 220 23.56 23.10 -7.79
N THR A 221 23.23 22.22 -6.85
CA THR A 221 23.95 22.06 -5.58
C THR A 221 24.35 20.61 -5.28
N ASP A 222 23.99 19.68 -6.14
CA ASP A 222 24.28 18.26 -5.98
C ASP A 222 25.79 18.01 -6.13
N LYS A 223 26.41 17.57 -5.04
CA LYS A 223 27.85 17.29 -4.95
C LYS A 223 28.27 16.01 -5.69
N LEU A 224 27.32 15.14 -6.06
CA LEU A 224 27.60 13.93 -6.81
C LEU A 224 27.75 14.19 -8.31
N LEU A 225 27.30 15.32 -8.80
CA LEU A 225 27.42 15.70 -10.19
C LEU A 225 28.82 16.25 -10.50
N LYS A 226 29.42 15.80 -11.60
CA LYS A 226 30.69 16.32 -12.09
C LYS A 226 30.60 17.78 -12.53
N ALA A 227 29.45 18.21 -13.04
CA ALA A 227 29.18 19.59 -13.41
C ALA A 227 27.74 19.96 -13.01
N ASN A 228 27.62 20.88 -12.08
CA ASN A 228 26.32 21.41 -11.66
C ASN A 228 25.69 22.25 -12.78
N TYR A 229 24.35 22.28 -12.82
CA TYR A 229 23.59 23.11 -13.76
C TYR A 229 22.31 23.62 -13.11
N TYR A 230 21.90 24.83 -13.50
CA TYR A 230 20.78 25.51 -12.87
C TYR A 230 19.54 25.60 -13.77
N SER A 231 19.72 25.71 -15.07
CA SER A 231 18.64 25.97 -16.02
C SER A 231 18.79 25.17 -17.30
N LYS A 232 17.76 25.26 -18.16
CA LYS A 232 17.79 24.66 -19.51
C LYS A 232 18.91 25.24 -20.39
N THR A 233 19.40 26.45 -20.07
CA THR A 233 20.51 27.09 -20.78
C THR A 233 21.86 26.44 -20.48
N GLU A 234 21.99 25.72 -19.38
CA GLU A 234 23.20 24.99 -18.99
C GLU A 234 23.19 23.52 -19.36
N ILE A 235 22.46 23.17 -20.43
CA ILE A 235 22.32 21.79 -20.90
C ILE A 235 23.67 21.13 -21.24
N GLU A 236 24.69 21.92 -21.57
CA GLU A 236 26.04 21.41 -21.83
C GLU A 236 26.68 20.79 -20.59
N ASN A 237 26.38 21.30 -19.40
CA ASN A 237 26.83 20.69 -18.16
C ASN A 237 26.12 19.33 -17.90
N LYS A 238 24.85 19.20 -18.30
CA LYS A 238 24.17 17.91 -18.30
C LYS A 238 24.83 16.89 -19.23
N LYS A 239 25.31 17.33 -20.40
CA LYS A 239 26.07 16.46 -21.33
C LYS A 239 27.41 16.01 -20.72
N LYS A 240 28.10 16.88 -19.96
CA LYS A 240 29.32 16.51 -19.22
C LYS A 240 29.04 15.41 -18.19
N ASN A 241 27.92 15.50 -17.46
CA ASN A 241 27.52 14.48 -16.51
C ASN A 241 27.18 13.15 -17.21
N LYS A 242 26.47 13.18 -18.37
CA LYS A 242 26.22 11.99 -19.18
C LYS A 242 27.54 11.31 -19.61
N LYS A 243 28.51 12.11 -20.09
CA LYS A 243 29.81 11.58 -20.52
C LYS A 243 30.54 10.94 -19.33
N ALA A 244 30.59 11.61 -18.17
CA ALA A 244 31.23 11.09 -16.97
C ALA A 244 30.60 9.77 -16.51
N LEU A 245 29.26 9.65 -16.57
CA LEU A 245 28.55 8.42 -16.24
C LEU A 245 28.91 7.28 -17.23
N GLN A 246 28.94 7.58 -18.54
CA GLN A 246 29.33 6.61 -19.56
C GLN A 246 30.78 6.13 -19.33
N GLU A 247 31.71 7.02 -19.03
CA GLU A 247 33.11 6.68 -18.73
C GLU A 247 33.25 5.83 -17.45
N SER A 248 32.39 6.03 -16.46
CA SER A 248 32.40 5.24 -15.22
C SER A 248 31.81 3.85 -15.32
N LEU A 249 31.00 3.60 -16.33
CA LEU A 249 30.34 2.31 -16.56
C LEU A 249 31.04 1.44 -17.62
N GLY A 250 32.02 1.97 -18.34
CA GLY A 250 32.73 1.32 -19.44
C GLY A 250 32.03 1.59 -20.75
#